data_391c327950a19884d53e8b858884d469
#
_entry.id   391c327950a19884d53e8b858884d469
#
_cell.length_a   1.000
_cell.length_b   1.000
_cell.length_c   1.000
_cell.angle_alpha   90.00
_cell.angle_beta   90.00
_cell.angle_gamma   90.00
#
_symmetry.space_group_name_H-M   'P 1'
#
loop_
_entity.id
_entity.type
_entity.pdbx_description
1 polymer ?
#
loop_
_entity_poly.entity_id
_entity_poly.type
_entity_poly.pdbx_seq_one_letter_code
_entity_poly.pdbx_strand_id
1 'polypeptide(L)'
;MRVSVLGVQYAVEYRTRAQDPELEAADCDGYCDTSIKLCVARKYTAAEQKEPGSKKCLDDYMCKCMRHELVHAFLYESGLSINSLSPSGWASNEEMTDWMAIQGPKLYDVWKQAKCL
;
A
#
# COMPACT_ATOMS: atom_id res chain seq x y z
N MET A 1 -8.78 6.84 9.44
CA MET A 1 -9.80 6.35 8.49
C MET A 1 -9.83 4.83 8.54
N ARG A 2 -10.98 4.22 8.30
CA ARG A 2 -11.11 2.76 8.21
C ARG A 2 -11.68 2.36 6.86
N VAL A 3 -11.20 1.24 6.34
CA VAL A 3 -11.69 0.65 5.08
C VAL A 3 -12.01 -0.83 5.30
N SER A 4 -12.94 -1.36 4.52
CA SER A 4 -13.30 -2.78 4.57
C SER A 4 -12.50 -3.54 3.52
N VAL A 5 -11.66 -4.46 3.96
CA VAL A 5 -10.89 -5.37 3.12
C VAL A 5 -11.51 -6.75 3.25
N LEU A 6 -12.29 -7.17 2.25
CA LEU A 6 -13.02 -8.45 2.25
C LEU A 6 -13.84 -8.69 3.55
N GLY A 7 -14.47 -7.61 4.06
CA GLY A 7 -15.29 -7.65 5.28
C GLY A 7 -14.51 -7.38 6.58
N VAL A 8 -13.19 -7.35 6.55
CA VAL A 8 -12.35 -7.05 7.71
C VAL A 8 -11.99 -5.57 7.74
N GLN A 9 -12.15 -4.93 8.90
CA GLN A 9 -11.88 -3.50 9.06
C GLN A 9 -10.39 -3.24 9.28
N TYR A 10 -9.78 -2.48 8.37
CA TYR A 10 -8.41 -2.01 8.46
C TYR A 10 -8.37 -0.52 8.79
N ALA A 11 -7.50 -0.13 9.71
CA ALA A 11 -7.10 1.26 9.88
C ALA A 11 -6.15 1.66 8.75
N VAL A 12 -6.33 2.87 8.21
CA VAL A 12 -5.49 3.43 7.14
C VAL A 12 -4.96 4.77 7.63
N GLU A 13 -3.65 4.90 7.72
CA GLU A 13 -2.99 6.06 8.29
C GLU A 13 -1.79 6.51 7.46
N TYR A 14 -1.60 7.83 7.42
CA TYR A 14 -0.39 8.45 6.89
C TYR A 14 0.41 9.02 8.05
N ARG A 15 1.64 8.59 8.21
CA ARG A 15 2.51 8.98 9.32
C ARG A 15 3.86 9.47 8.83
N THR A 16 4.40 10.51 9.46
CA THR A 16 5.80 10.90 9.25
C THR A 16 6.71 9.86 9.93
N ARG A 17 7.98 9.79 9.55
CA ARG A 17 8.97 8.94 10.23
C ARG A 17 9.11 9.29 11.72
N ALA A 18 8.99 10.57 12.06
CA ALA A 18 9.02 11.02 13.46
C ALA A 18 7.82 10.51 14.28
N GLN A 19 6.67 10.31 13.63
CA GLN A 19 5.45 9.78 14.28
C GLN A 19 5.44 8.26 14.37
N ASP A 20 6.21 7.58 13.52
CA ASP A 20 6.19 6.13 13.43
C ASP A 20 7.61 5.56 13.30
N PRO A 21 8.15 5.03 14.42
CA PRO A 21 9.49 4.44 14.46
C PRO A 21 9.67 3.24 13.53
N GLU A 22 8.61 2.52 13.18
CA GLU A 22 8.68 1.38 12.25
C GLU A 22 9.08 1.82 10.84
N LEU A 23 8.59 2.96 10.37
CA LEU A 23 8.98 3.53 9.09
C LEU A 23 10.47 3.89 9.05
N GLU A 24 11.02 4.38 10.15
CA GLU A 24 12.43 4.70 10.26
C GLU A 24 13.30 3.45 10.37
N ALA A 25 12.94 2.52 11.25
CA ALA A 25 13.71 1.30 11.51
C ALA A 25 13.80 0.39 10.29
N ALA A 26 12.71 0.26 9.53
CA ALA A 26 12.67 -0.57 8.33
C ALA A 26 13.12 0.16 7.06
N ASP A 27 13.39 1.47 7.14
CA ASP A 27 13.68 2.34 6.00
C ASP A 27 12.70 2.13 4.84
N CYS A 28 11.41 2.13 5.16
CA CYS A 28 10.34 1.88 4.20
C CYS A 28 9.42 3.09 4.04
N ASP A 29 8.64 3.08 2.97
CA ASP A 29 7.65 4.12 2.66
C ASP A 29 6.22 3.70 3.01
N GLY A 30 6.06 2.51 3.58
CA GLY A 30 4.81 1.99 4.07
C GLY A 30 4.95 0.58 4.61
N TYR A 31 3.94 0.12 5.30
CA TYR A 31 3.82 -1.27 5.75
C TYR A 31 2.34 -1.65 6.00
N CYS A 32 2.08 -2.93 5.92
CA CYS A 32 0.80 -3.52 6.30
C CYS A 32 1.02 -4.49 7.47
N ASP A 33 0.52 -4.14 8.63
CA ASP A 33 0.49 -5.05 9.78
C ASP A 33 -0.86 -5.74 9.87
N THR A 34 -0.91 -6.97 9.36
CA THR A 34 -2.12 -7.77 9.33
C THR A 34 -2.56 -8.27 10.70
N SER A 35 -1.66 -8.29 11.68
CA SER A 35 -1.97 -8.76 13.05
C SER A 35 -2.88 -7.76 13.80
N ILE A 36 -2.71 -6.48 13.54
CA ILE A 36 -3.51 -5.40 14.15
C ILE A 36 -4.42 -4.70 13.13
N LYS A 37 -4.46 -5.20 11.89
CA LYS A 37 -5.31 -4.66 10.80
C LYS A 37 -5.03 -3.18 10.52
N LEU A 38 -3.75 -2.88 10.26
CA LEU A 38 -3.25 -1.52 10.04
C LEU A 38 -2.42 -1.44 8.76
N CYS A 39 -2.76 -0.48 7.89
CA CYS A 39 -1.93 -0.06 6.77
C CYS A 39 -1.42 1.36 7.02
N VAL A 40 -0.12 1.54 6.90
CA VAL A 40 0.54 2.85 7.04
C VAL A 40 1.30 3.18 5.76
N ALA A 41 1.17 4.41 5.29
CA ALA A 41 2.05 4.97 4.28
C ALA A 41 2.76 6.21 4.85
N ARG A 42 4.01 6.40 4.44
CA ARG A 42 4.82 7.54 4.87
C ARG A 42 4.21 8.84 4.38
N LYS A 43 4.10 9.80 5.29
CA LYS A 43 3.81 11.21 5.00
C LYS A 43 5.12 11.98 5.00
N TYR A 44 5.34 12.77 3.97
CA TYR A 44 6.52 13.60 3.83
C TYR A 44 6.30 14.98 4.42
N THR A 45 7.31 15.50 5.13
CA THR A 45 7.29 16.86 5.66
C THR A 45 7.58 17.88 4.55
N ALA A 46 7.24 19.14 4.80
CA ALA A 46 7.55 20.24 3.86
C ALA A 46 9.07 20.39 3.60
N ALA A 47 9.90 20.10 4.61
CA ALA A 47 11.35 20.11 4.46
C ALA A 47 11.84 18.99 3.53
N GLU A 48 11.34 17.76 3.70
CA GLU A 48 11.66 16.61 2.84
C GLU A 48 11.23 16.83 1.38
N GLN A 49 10.11 17.53 1.15
CA GLN A 49 9.64 17.86 -0.19
C GLN A 49 10.58 18.80 -0.95
N LYS A 50 11.36 19.62 -0.24
CA LYS A 50 12.31 20.58 -0.80
C LYS A 50 13.71 20.00 -1.00
N GLU A 51 13.97 18.80 -0.51
CA GLU A 51 15.29 18.18 -0.66
C GLU A 51 15.61 17.88 -2.13
N PRO A 52 16.88 18.10 -2.55
CA PRO A 52 17.33 17.70 -3.88
C PRO A 52 17.08 16.21 -4.14
N GLY A 53 16.54 15.89 -5.31
CA GLY A 53 16.20 14.50 -5.66
C GLY A 53 14.83 14.03 -5.16
N SER A 54 14.10 14.86 -4.40
CA SER A 54 12.72 14.55 -4.02
C SER A 54 11.81 14.40 -5.24
N LYS A 55 10.81 13.53 -5.13
CA LYS A 55 9.81 13.34 -6.19
C LYS A 55 8.98 14.61 -6.36
N LYS A 56 8.65 14.95 -7.62
CA LYS A 56 7.89 16.17 -7.94
C LYS A 56 6.45 16.13 -7.41
N CYS A 57 5.81 14.97 -7.42
CA CYS A 57 4.46 14.78 -6.89
C CYS A 57 4.48 13.73 -5.78
N LEU A 58 4.64 14.19 -4.54
CA LEU A 58 4.67 13.31 -3.36
C LEU A 58 3.27 12.79 -3.00
N ASP A 59 2.21 13.54 -3.30
CA ASP A 59 0.84 13.08 -3.05
C ASP A 59 0.50 11.83 -3.87
N ASP A 60 0.82 11.82 -5.16
CA ASP A 60 0.64 10.63 -6.00
C ASP A 60 1.48 9.45 -5.51
N TYR A 61 2.70 9.72 -5.08
CA TYR A 61 3.59 8.70 -4.54
C TYR A 61 3.06 8.11 -3.24
N MET A 62 2.61 8.95 -2.30
CA MET A 62 2.00 8.49 -1.04
C MET A 62 0.73 7.67 -1.29
N CYS A 63 -0.13 8.11 -2.22
CA CYS A 63 -1.32 7.36 -2.62
C CYS A 63 -0.96 6.00 -3.23
N LYS A 64 0.08 5.95 -4.07
CA LYS A 64 0.59 4.69 -4.65
C LYS A 64 1.09 3.76 -3.54
N CYS A 65 1.86 4.25 -2.57
CA CYS A 65 2.34 3.46 -1.44
C CYS A 65 1.16 2.91 -0.62
N MET A 66 0.15 3.72 -0.34
CA MET A 66 -1.03 3.24 0.38
C MET A 66 -1.78 2.15 -0.40
N ARG A 67 -1.94 2.29 -1.72
CA ARG A 67 -2.52 1.22 -2.54
C ARG A 67 -1.72 -0.07 -2.47
N HIS A 68 -0.38 0.02 -2.45
CA HIS A 68 0.51 -1.12 -2.29
C HIS A 68 0.23 -1.86 -0.96
N GLU A 69 0.15 -1.15 0.15
CA GLU A 69 -0.13 -1.75 1.46
C GLU A 69 -1.54 -2.37 1.53
N LEU A 70 -2.52 -1.75 0.91
CA LEU A 70 -3.87 -2.29 0.83
C LEU A 70 -3.93 -3.57 -0.03
N VAL A 71 -3.12 -3.69 -1.08
CA VAL A 71 -3.01 -4.94 -1.85
C VAL A 71 -2.46 -6.06 -0.97
N HIS A 72 -1.46 -5.80 -0.12
CA HIS A 72 -0.99 -6.77 0.88
C HIS A 72 -2.12 -7.22 1.82
N ALA A 73 -2.95 -6.29 2.29
CA ALA A 73 -4.10 -6.62 3.13
C ALA A 73 -5.10 -7.53 2.40
N PHE A 74 -5.43 -7.24 1.13
CA PHE A 74 -6.30 -8.09 0.31
C PHE A 74 -5.71 -9.50 0.11
N LEU A 75 -4.43 -9.59 -0.19
CA LEU A 75 -3.75 -10.88 -0.39
C LEU A 75 -3.73 -11.70 0.90
N TYR A 76 -3.58 -11.06 2.05
CA TYR A 76 -3.64 -11.73 3.34
C TYR A 76 -5.05 -12.19 3.69
N GLU A 77 -6.05 -11.31 3.64
CA GLU A 77 -7.43 -11.65 4.03
C GLU A 77 -8.09 -12.66 3.06
N SER A 78 -7.65 -12.70 1.81
CA SER A 78 -8.09 -13.74 0.87
C SER A 78 -7.48 -15.12 1.14
N GLY A 79 -6.50 -15.22 2.04
CA GLY A 79 -5.77 -16.45 2.33
C GLY A 79 -4.63 -16.75 1.35
N LEU A 80 -4.47 -15.99 0.28
CA LEU A 80 -3.47 -16.27 -0.74
C LEU A 80 -2.03 -16.15 -0.22
N SER A 81 -1.73 -15.11 0.58
CA SER A 81 -0.38 -14.93 1.11
C SER A 81 -0.02 -15.95 2.18
N ILE A 82 -0.99 -16.40 2.98
CA ILE A 82 -0.78 -17.40 4.04
C ILE A 82 -0.64 -18.80 3.43
N ASN A 83 -1.42 -19.09 2.37
CA ASN A 83 -1.47 -20.40 1.74
C ASN A 83 -0.51 -20.54 0.55
N SER A 84 0.33 -19.55 0.32
CA SER A 84 1.37 -19.63 -0.72
C SER A 84 2.38 -20.72 -0.36
N LEU A 85 2.59 -21.68 -1.25
CA LEU A 85 3.51 -22.82 -1.05
C LEU A 85 4.98 -22.42 -1.04
N SER A 86 5.29 -21.19 -1.38
CA SER A 86 6.65 -20.66 -1.43
C SER A 86 6.71 -19.30 -0.75
N PRO A 87 7.75 -19.00 0.06
CA PRO A 87 8.00 -17.66 0.60
C PRO A 87 8.14 -16.58 -0.48
N SER A 88 8.49 -16.98 -1.71
CA SER A 88 8.59 -16.12 -2.89
C SER A 88 7.41 -16.28 -3.84
N GLY A 89 6.29 -16.85 -3.39
CA GLY A 89 5.07 -17.02 -4.18
C GLY A 89 4.52 -15.68 -4.69
N TRP A 90 3.73 -15.74 -5.77
CA TRP A 90 3.20 -14.53 -6.40
C TRP A 90 2.39 -13.64 -5.45
N ALA A 91 1.68 -14.22 -4.48
CA ALA A 91 0.89 -13.49 -3.49
C ALA A 91 1.75 -12.77 -2.42
N SER A 92 3.04 -13.04 -2.37
CA SER A 92 4.02 -12.33 -1.55
C SER A 92 5.02 -11.56 -2.40
N ASN A 93 4.81 -11.48 -3.71
CA ASN A 93 5.70 -10.84 -4.66
C ASN A 93 5.49 -9.33 -4.65
N GLU A 94 6.52 -8.58 -4.27
CA GLU A 94 6.48 -7.12 -4.19
C GLU A 94 6.30 -6.45 -5.56
N GLU A 95 6.87 -7.02 -6.61
CA GLU A 95 6.71 -6.51 -7.98
C GLU A 95 5.25 -6.60 -8.44
N MET A 96 4.58 -7.73 -8.21
CA MET A 96 3.16 -7.90 -8.52
C MET A 96 2.30 -6.95 -7.68
N THR A 97 2.58 -6.83 -6.39
CA THR A 97 1.87 -5.94 -5.48
C THR A 97 2.00 -4.49 -5.93
N ASP A 98 3.20 -4.06 -6.31
CA ASP A 98 3.47 -2.72 -6.83
C ASP A 98 2.79 -2.47 -8.19
N TRP A 99 2.81 -3.48 -9.07
CA TRP A 99 2.10 -3.42 -10.35
C TRP A 99 0.59 -3.18 -10.14
N MET A 100 -0.05 -3.92 -9.23
CA MET A 100 -1.45 -3.72 -8.89
C MET A 100 -1.73 -2.33 -8.31
N ALA A 101 -0.84 -1.83 -7.44
CA ALA A 101 -0.96 -0.49 -6.86
C ALA A 101 -0.90 0.62 -7.91
N ILE A 102 -0.09 0.44 -8.94
CA ILE A 102 0.08 1.39 -10.06
C ILE A 102 -1.07 1.26 -11.07
N GLN A 103 -1.40 0.04 -11.48
CA GLN A 103 -2.33 -0.19 -12.59
C GLN A 103 -3.79 -0.34 -12.15
N GLY A 104 -4.06 -0.62 -10.87
CA GLY A 104 -5.41 -0.84 -10.37
C GLY A 104 -6.40 0.26 -10.73
N PRO A 105 -6.12 1.54 -10.53
CA PRO A 105 -7.01 2.63 -10.94
C PRO A 105 -7.30 2.64 -12.44
N LYS A 106 -6.30 2.34 -13.27
CA LYS A 106 -6.45 2.29 -14.74
C LYS A 106 -7.28 1.08 -15.18
N LEU A 107 -7.08 -0.07 -14.54
CA LEU A 107 -7.90 -1.26 -14.77
C LEU A 107 -9.36 -0.99 -14.43
N TYR A 108 -9.62 -0.37 -13.29
CA TYR A 108 -10.97 0.02 -12.88
C TYR A 108 -11.64 0.92 -13.92
N ASP A 109 -10.93 1.94 -14.40
CA ASP A 109 -11.45 2.87 -15.40
C ASP A 109 -11.76 2.16 -16.73
N VAL A 110 -10.90 1.25 -17.18
CA VAL A 110 -11.14 0.45 -18.39
C VAL A 110 -12.36 -0.45 -18.24
N TRP A 111 -12.50 -1.13 -17.11
CA TRP A 111 -13.66 -1.98 -16.81
C TRP A 111 -14.96 -1.17 -16.78
N LYS A 112 -14.90 0.03 -16.21
CA LYS A 112 -16.03 0.96 -16.21
C LYS A 112 -16.41 1.43 -17.61
N GLN A 113 -15.42 1.79 -18.45
CA GLN A 113 -15.65 2.17 -19.85
C GLN A 113 -16.23 1.01 -20.66
N ALA A 114 -15.76 -0.21 -20.43
CA ALA A 114 -16.26 -1.43 -21.07
C ALA A 114 -17.64 -1.86 -20.57
N LYS A 115 -18.20 -1.18 -19.54
CA LYS A 115 -19.48 -1.52 -18.90
C LYS A 115 -19.53 -2.96 -18.39
N CYS A 116 -18.41 -3.45 -17.85
CA CYS A 116 -18.29 -4.81 -17.28
C CYS A 116 -18.05 -4.82 -15.75
N LEU A 117 -18.42 -3.73 -15.08
CA LEU A 117 -18.48 -3.64 -13.63
C LEU A 117 -19.90 -3.85 -13.14
#